data_66bb614d2a1da950293569f36b736015
#
_entry.id   66bb614d2a1da950293569f36b736015
#
_cell.length_a   1.000
_cell.length_b   1.000
_cell.length_c   1.000
_cell.angle_alpha   90.00
_cell.angle_beta   90.00
_cell.angle_gamma   90.00
#
_symmetry.space_group_name_H-M   'P 1'
#
loop_
_entity.id
_entity.type
_entity.pdbx_description
1 polymer ?
#
loop_
_entity_poly.entity_id
_entity_poly.type
_entity_poly.pdbx_seq_one_letter_code
_entity_poly.pdbx_strand_id
1 'polypeptide(L)'
;MRTKLTALLVTGAALVAGAVAQAAPIPVASYQFQSQDDVNAFQKVGGSACKRKWVANQALGIGVGRNTNSCTYRSSVVGDSSAQYSDQGMVGTTTVGGGTKKLQKKSFVGVGVRWSSSAGYILRILPNAHKWQYFRDPKGAAGPRLVSAGSGKFVKAGSKPNTVAIRAFSLGGASTSVIGSVNGTGVVSATDSGADQPDGRQTVITAGAKGSGAGTGITGVFDNVLVQVPNPF
;
A
#
# COMPACT_ATOMS: atom_id res chain seq x y z
N MET A 1 -8.28 14.58 65.06
CA MET A 1 -7.34 13.81 64.23
C MET A 1 -7.43 14.32 62.80
N ARG A 2 -6.40 15.04 62.30
CA ARG A 2 -6.35 15.58 60.94
C ARG A 2 -5.35 14.74 60.14
N THR A 3 -5.84 13.94 59.20
CA THR A 3 -5.02 13.12 58.31
C THR A 3 -4.51 14.01 57.16
N LYS A 4 -3.20 14.18 57.03
CA LYS A 4 -2.56 14.87 55.90
C LYS A 4 -2.43 13.90 54.74
N LEU A 5 -3.07 14.24 53.60
CA LEU A 5 -2.88 13.58 52.33
C LEU A 5 -1.62 14.16 51.66
N THR A 6 -0.60 13.34 51.50
CA THR A 6 0.62 13.69 50.78
C THR A 6 0.40 13.37 49.30
N ALA A 7 0.34 14.37 48.43
CA ALA A 7 0.24 14.19 47.00
C ALA A 7 1.64 13.86 46.46
N LEU A 8 1.75 12.70 45.82
CA LEU A 8 2.95 12.27 45.10
C LEU A 8 2.93 12.89 43.69
N LEU A 9 3.79 13.85 43.43
CA LEU A 9 4.02 14.37 42.07
C LEU A 9 4.86 13.34 41.31
N VAL A 10 4.22 12.67 40.33
CA VAL A 10 4.93 11.87 39.32
C VAL A 10 5.32 12.81 38.19
N THR A 11 6.59 13.23 38.18
CA THR A 11 7.19 13.91 37.05
C THR A 11 7.41 12.92 35.90
N GLY A 12 6.49 12.91 34.96
CA GLY A 12 6.65 12.18 33.69
C GLY A 12 7.72 12.84 32.83
N ALA A 13 8.87 12.19 32.68
CA ALA A 13 9.85 12.56 31.68
C ALA A 13 9.27 12.30 30.29
N ALA A 14 8.91 13.35 29.57
CA ALA A 14 8.58 13.27 28.17
C ALA A 14 9.85 12.92 27.38
N LEU A 15 9.97 11.68 26.95
CA LEU A 15 10.95 11.28 25.94
C LEU A 15 10.55 11.98 24.64
N VAL A 16 11.21 13.09 24.34
CA VAL A 16 11.22 13.69 23.01
C VAL A 16 12.01 12.71 22.12
N ALA A 17 11.31 11.77 21.50
CA ALA A 17 11.86 11.01 20.40
C ALA A 17 12.18 12.03 19.28
N GLY A 18 13.45 12.38 19.15
CA GLY A 18 13.92 13.21 18.06
C GLY A 18 13.51 12.57 16.74
N ALA A 19 12.56 13.18 16.06
CA ALA A 19 12.25 12.83 14.68
C ALA A 19 13.52 13.12 13.88
N VAL A 20 14.24 12.08 13.50
CA VAL A 20 15.30 12.20 12.49
C VAL A 20 14.58 12.73 11.25
N ALA A 21 14.86 13.95 10.87
CA ALA A 21 14.34 14.54 9.65
C ALA A 21 14.88 13.71 8.47
N GLN A 22 14.10 12.76 8.02
CA GLN A 22 14.44 12.03 6.81
C GLN A 22 14.32 12.98 5.63
N ALA A 23 15.39 13.05 4.83
CA ALA A 23 15.36 13.79 3.59
C ALA A 23 14.17 13.36 2.72
N ALA A 24 13.60 14.30 1.98
CA ALA A 24 12.44 14.02 1.12
C ALA A 24 12.79 12.90 0.12
N PRO A 25 11.91 11.92 -0.09
CA PRO A 25 12.17 10.82 -1.00
C PRO A 25 12.30 11.33 -2.44
N ILE A 26 13.18 10.67 -3.20
CA ILE A 26 13.40 10.99 -4.60
C ILE A 26 12.45 10.18 -5.47
N PRO A 27 11.65 10.81 -6.35
CA PRO A 27 10.86 10.09 -7.32
C PRO A 27 11.77 9.45 -8.36
N VAL A 28 11.60 8.15 -8.64
CA VAL A 28 12.33 7.41 -9.66
C VAL A 28 11.46 7.07 -10.86
N ALA A 29 10.15 7.03 -10.71
CA ALA A 29 9.19 6.90 -11.78
C ALA A 29 7.87 7.59 -11.43
N SER A 30 7.27 8.23 -12.40
CA SER A 30 5.94 8.84 -12.31
C SER A 30 5.12 8.38 -13.51
N TYR A 31 3.99 7.73 -13.22
CA TYR A 31 3.06 7.22 -14.23
C TYR A 31 1.77 8.05 -14.16
N GLN A 32 1.57 8.88 -15.14
CA GLN A 32 0.34 9.68 -15.29
C GLN A 32 -0.69 9.01 -16.20
N PHE A 33 -0.35 7.85 -16.76
CA PHE A 33 -1.16 7.04 -17.65
C PHE A 33 -1.72 7.81 -18.85
N GLN A 34 -0.94 8.78 -19.34
CA GLN A 34 -1.26 9.54 -20.56
C GLN A 34 -0.90 8.77 -21.83
N SER A 35 -0.22 7.64 -21.70
CA SER A 35 0.16 6.77 -22.79
C SER A 35 -0.11 5.30 -22.49
N GLN A 36 -0.21 4.47 -23.54
CA GLN A 36 -0.30 3.02 -23.40
C GLN A 36 0.99 2.42 -22.79
N ASP A 37 2.13 3.09 -22.95
CA ASP A 37 3.42 2.64 -22.40
C ASP A 37 3.41 2.71 -20.87
N ASP A 38 2.82 3.75 -20.28
CA ASP A 38 2.61 3.81 -18.83
C ASP A 38 1.81 2.62 -18.31
N VAL A 39 0.78 2.21 -19.04
CA VAL A 39 -0.02 1.02 -18.71
C VAL A 39 0.81 -0.25 -18.87
N ASN A 40 1.63 -0.32 -19.93
CA ASN A 40 2.48 -1.48 -20.22
C ASN A 40 3.63 -1.65 -19.23
N ALA A 41 4.04 -0.55 -18.56
CA ALA A 41 5.03 -0.58 -17.49
C ALA A 41 4.58 -1.40 -16.26
N PHE A 42 3.30 -1.73 -16.15
CA PHE A 42 2.78 -2.57 -15.07
C PHE A 42 2.54 -4.01 -15.54
N GLN A 43 3.37 -4.94 -15.11
CA GLN A 43 3.31 -6.34 -15.48
C GLN A 43 2.47 -7.15 -14.47
N LYS A 44 1.64 -8.07 -14.97
CA LYS A 44 0.83 -8.95 -14.13
C LYS A 44 1.71 -9.91 -13.31
N VAL A 45 1.48 -9.97 -12.01
CA VAL A 45 2.19 -10.89 -11.10
C VAL A 45 1.35 -12.11 -10.76
N GLY A 46 0.03 -11.99 -10.71
CA GLY A 46 -0.86 -13.10 -10.38
C GLY A 46 -2.30 -12.87 -10.82
N GLY A 47 -3.10 -13.95 -10.76
CA GLY A 47 -4.50 -13.95 -11.11
C GLY A 47 -4.76 -14.17 -12.62
N SER A 48 -5.17 -15.37 -13.01
CA SER A 48 -5.41 -15.73 -14.42
C SER A 48 -6.48 -14.87 -15.09
N ALA A 49 -7.50 -14.47 -14.34
CA ALA A 49 -8.64 -13.67 -14.82
C ALA A 49 -8.47 -12.16 -14.64
N CYS A 50 -7.24 -11.70 -14.44
CA CYS A 50 -6.92 -10.27 -14.30
C CYS A 50 -6.67 -9.63 -15.67
N LYS A 51 -7.29 -8.49 -15.89
CA LYS A 51 -7.09 -7.69 -17.12
C LYS A 51 -6.70 -6.27 -16.74
N ARG A 52 -5.65 -5.75 -17.38
CA ARG A 52 -5.34 -4.33 -17.34
C ARG A 52 -5.88 -3.65 -18.60
N LYS A 53 -6.25 -2.39 -18.48
CA LYS A 53 -6.69 -1.56 -19.60
C LYS A 53 -6.38 -0.08 -19.35
N TRP A 54 -6.20 0.65 -20.41
CA TRP A 54 -6.16 2.11 -20.38
C TRP A 54 -7.59 2.64 -20.27
N VAL A 55 -7.89 3.41 -19.24
CA VAL A 55 -9.24 3.91 -18.95
C VAL A 55 -9.28 5.41 -19.22
N ALA A 56 -10.21 5.84 -20.06
CA ALA A 56 -10.41 7.25 -20.41
C ALA A 56 -9.11 7.98 -20.85
N ASN A 57 -8.12 7.23 -21.34
CA ASN A 57 -6.79 7.71 -21.75
C ASN A 57 -6.01 8.46 -20.65
N GLN A 58 -6.30 8.23 -19.38
CA GLN A 58 -5.70 8.94 -18.25
C GLN A 58 -5.49 8.07 -17.01
N ALA A 59 -5.83 6.79 -17.05
CA ALA A 59 -5.70 5.92 -15.88
C ALA A 59 -5.47 4.46 -16.24
N LEU A 60 -4.78 3.72 -15.36
CA LEU A 60 -4.68 2.29 -15.42
C LEU A 60 -5.86 1.63 -14.71
N GLY A 61 -6.69 0.93 -15.44
CA GLY A 61 -7.77 0.10 -14.92
C GLY A 61 -7.31 -1.35 -14.72
N ILE A 62 -7.53 -1.91 -13.52
CA ILE A 62 -7.36 -3.32 -13.23
C ILE A 62 -8.72 -3.97 -13.09
N GLY A 63 -9.15 -4.70 -14.10
CA GLY A 63 -10.36 -5.50 -14.07
C GLY A 63 -10.12 -6.84 -13.38
N VAL A 64 -10.95 -7.16 -12.38
CA VAL A 64 -10.89 -8.41 -11.62
C VAL A 64 -11.96 -9.36 -12.15
N GLY A 65 -11.52 -10.48 -12.67
CA GLY A 65 -12.40 -11.48 -13.28
C GLY A 65 -13.08 -12.40 -12.28
N ARG A 66 -13.99 -13.23 -12.80
CA ARG A 66 -14.73 -14.21 -12.01
C ARG A 66 -13.78 -15.17 -11.28
N ASN A 67 -14.10 -15.52 -10.03
CA ASN A 67 -13.33 -16.41 -9.16
C ASN A 67 -11.92 -15.92 -8.79
N THR A 68 -11.64 -14.64 -9.04
CA THR A 68 -10.37 -14.02 -8.66
C THR A 68 -10.60 -13.04 -7.51
N ASN A 69 -9.90 -13.21 -6.40
CA ASN A 69 -10.05 -12.33 -5.23
C ASN A 69 -9.19 -11.08 -5.34
N SER A 70 -8.07 -11.16 -6.02
CA SER A 70 -7.16 -10.04 -6.20
C SER A 70 -6.37 -10.15 -7.51
N CYS A 71 -6.05 -8.99 -8.04
CA CYS A 71 -5.16 -8.81 -9.18
C CYS A 71 -4.02 -7.90 -8.76
N THR A 72 -2.80 -8.36 -8.95
CA THR A 72 -1.59 -7.61 -8.61
C THR A 72 -0.74 -7.41 -9.86
N TYR A 73 -0.27 -6.18 -10.02
CA TYR A 73 0.63 -5.78 -11.08
C TYR A 73 1.86 -5.10 -10.49
N ARG A 74 3.04 -5.47 -10.95
CA ARG A 74 4.31 -4.86 -10.56
C ARG A 74 4.73 -3.78 -11.53
N SER A 75 5.34 -2.73 -11.04
CA SER A 75 6.02 -1.74 -11.87
C SER A 75 7.28 -2.36 -12.48
N SER A 76 7.53 -2.09 -13.76
CA SER A 76 8.73 -2.55 -14.48
C SER A 76 9.99 -1.77 -14.10
N VAL A 77 9.85 -0.53 -13.59
CA VAL A 77 10.97 0.41 -13.41
C VAL A 77 11.93 0.01 -12.30
N VAL A 78 11.51 -0.75 -11.32
CA VAL A 78 12.40 -1.20 -10.22
C VAL A 78 12.90 -2.64 -10.46
N GLY A 79 12.69 -3.18 -11.64
CA GLY A 79 13.12 -4.53 -12.01
C GLY A 79 14.57 -4.64 -12.47
N ASP A 80 15.31 -3.54 -12.50
CA ASP A 80 16.74 -3.60 -12.81
C ASP A 80 17.50 -4.20 -11.63
N SER A 81 18.16 -5.33 -11.89
CA SER A 81 18.95 -6.07 -10.90
C SER A 81 20.13 -5.27 -10.34
N SER A 82 20.52 -4.18 -10.99
CA SER A 82 21.56 -3.25 -10.54
C SER A 82 21.09 -2.26 -9.49
N ALA A 83 19.79 -1.99 -9.39
CA ALA A 83 19.25 -1.04 -8.42
C ALA A 83 19.13 -1.69 -7.04
N GLN A 84 20.07 -1.43 -6.17
CA GLN A 84 20.11 -1.87 -4.76
C GLN A 84 19.07 -1.15 -3.89
N TYR A 85 17.89 -0.83 -4.41
CA TYR A 85 16.86 -0.11 -3.66
C TYR A 85 15.99 -1.08 -2.87
N SER A 86 16.48 -1.51 -1.72
CA SER A 86 15.64 -2.19 -0.73
C SER A 86 14.63 -1.23 -0.09
N ASP A 87 14.92 0.06 -0.10
CA ASP A 87 14.08 1.10 0.48
C ASP A 87 13.19 1.71 -0.61
N GLN A 88 11.90 1.61 -0.46
CA GLN A 88 10.94 1.95 -1.50
C GLN A 88 9.73 2.69 -0.96
N GLY A 89 9.18 3.57 -1.78
CA GLY A 89 7.89 4.19 -1.55
C GLY A 89 7.02 4.12 -2.80
N MET A 90 5.73 4.03 -2.60
CA MET A 90 4.73 4.10 -3.66
C MET A 90 3.56 4.96 -3.23
N VAL A 91 3.16 5.87 -4.08
CA VAL A 91 1.96 6.69 -3.91
C VAL A 91 1.07 6.45 -5.13
N GLY A 92 -0.22 6.24 -4.91
CA GLY A 92 -1.16 6.08 -6.00
C GLY A 92 -2.48 6.77 -5.68
N THR A 93 -3.01 7.52 -6.64
CA THR A 93 -4.39 8.01 -6.61
C THR A 93 -5.29 6.91 -7.14
N THR A 94 -6.28 6.49 -6.36
CA THR A 94 -7.04 5.28 -6.65
C THR A 94 -8.53 5.46 -6.46
N THR A 95 -9.32 4.76 -7.29
CA THR A 95 -10.76 4.61 -7.11
C THR A 95 -11.17 3.15 -7.37
N VAL A 96 -12.37 2.79 -6.94
CA VAL A 96 -13.00 1.49 -7.24
C VAL A 96 -14.31 1.71 -7.96
N GLY A 97 -14.50 1.03 -9.08
CA GLY A 97 -15.73 1.05 -9.86
C GLY A 97 -16.25 -0.35 -10.18
N GLY A 98 -17.42 -0.41 -10.80
CA GLY A 98 -18.04 -1.65 -11.27
C GLY A 98 -18.68 -2.53 -10.18
N GLY A 99 -19.32 -3.61 -10.62
CA GLY A 99 -19.98 -4.55 -9.74
C GLY A 99 -21.25 -4.03 -9.03
N THR A 100 -21.84 -4.87 -8.21
CA THR A 100 -23.02 -4.52 -7.39
C THR A 100 -22.63 -3.69 -6.17
N LYS A 101 -23.59 -2.94 -5.57
CA LYS A 101 -23.36 -2.17 -4.33
C LYS A 101 -22.81 -3.06 -3.19
N LYS A 102 -23.29 -4.30 -3.06
CA LYS A 102 -22.80 -5.27 -2.07
C LYS A 102 -21.34 -5.64 -2.31
N LEU A 103 -20.95 -5.83 -3.57
CA LEU A 103 -19.61 -6.17 -3.96
C LEU A 103 -18.65 -4.99 -3.78
N GLN A 104 -19.08 -3.78 -4.14
CA GLN A 104 -18.29 -2.56 -3.96
C GLN A 104 -17.89 -2.31 -2.50
N LYS A 105 -18.72 -2.67 -1.51
CA LYS A 105 -18.36 -2.59 -0.08
C LYS A 105 -17.22 -3.52 0.31
N LYS A 106 -16.99 -4.59 -0.46
CA LYS A 106 -15.93 -5.58 -0.24
C LYS A 106 -14.71 -5.35 -1.14
N SER A 107 -14.82 -4.42 -2.08
CA SER A 107 -13.79 -4.14 -3.07
C SER A 107 -12.69 -3.28 -2.48
N PHE A 108 -11.48 -3.54 -2.92
CA PHE A 108 -10.29 -2.82 -2.48
C PHE A 108 -9.38 -2.44 -3.64
N VAL A 109 -8.59 -1.43 -3.40
CA VAL A 109 -7.41 -1.04 -4.18
C VAL A 109 -6.26 -0.77 -3.22
N GLY A 110 -5.04 -0.95 -3.67
CA GLY A 110 -3.89 -0.73 -2.81
C GLY A 110 -2.57 -0.64 -3.56
N VAL A 111 -1.56 -0.27 -2.82
CA VAL A 111 -0.18 -0.14 -3.27
C VAL A 111 0.73 -0.95 -2.35
N GLY A 112 1.84 -1.43 -2.88
CA GLY A 112 2.79 -2.23 -2.09
C GLY A 112 4.23 -2.00 -2.50
N VAL A 113 5.12 -2.30 -1.59
CA VAL A 113 6.57 -2.12 -1.70
C VAL A 113 7.31 -3.36 -1.23
N ARG A 114 8.59 -3.44 -1.55
CA ARG A 114 9.47 -4.59 -1.28
C ARG A 114 8.88 -5.91 -1.77
N TRP A 115 8.26 -5.86 -2.94
CA TRP A 115 7.63 -7.02 -3.53
C TRP A 115 8.65 -7.94 -4.19
N SER A 116 8.56 -9.24 -3.89
CA SER A 116 9.28 -10.30 -4.58
C SER A 116 8.36 -11.50 -4.73
N SER A 117 8.19 -12.05 -5.90
CA SER A 117 7.30 -13.20 -6.20
C SER A 117 5.96 -13.20 -5.46
N SER A 118 5.93 -13.36 -4.15
CA SER A 118 4.73 -13.36 -3.29
C SER A 118 4.92 -12.58 -1.99
N ALA A 119 6.12 -12.12 -1.66
CA ALA A 119 6.40 -11.40 -0.43
C ALA A 119 6.37 -9.88 -0.63
N GLY A 120 5.92 -9.11 0.37
CA GLY A 120 5.88 -7.65 0.31
C GLY A 120 5.07 -7.00 1.43
N TYR A 121 5.08 -5.68 1.44
CA TYR A 121 4.22 -4.87 2.31
C TYR A 121 3.14 -4.20 1.46
N ILE A 122 1.87 -4.34 1.83
CA ILE A 122 0.74 -3.83 1.06
C ILE A 122 -0.16 -2.99 1.97
N LEU A 123 -0.43 -1.76 1.57
CA LEU A 123 -1.50 -0.94 2.12
C LEU A 123 -2.65 -0.87 1.11
N ARG A 124 -3.83 -1.31 1.53
CA ARG A 124 -5.03 -1.25 0.71
C ARG A 124 -6.17 -0.54 1.42
N ILE A 125 -7.06 0.03 0.66
CA ILE A 125 -8.29 0.65 1.13
C ILE A 125 -9.50 -0.08 0.57
N LEU A 126 -10.58 -0.08 1.34
CA LEU A 126 -11.92 -0.46 0.93
C LEU A 126 -12.78 0.80 0.92
N PRO A 127 -12.81 1.57 -0.19
CA PRO A 127 -13.39 2.91 -0.21
C PRO A 127 -14.84 2.94 0.27
N ASN A 128 -15.67 2.05 -0.26
CA ASN A 128 -17.11 2.00 0.06
C ASN A 128 -17.43 1.41 1.45
N ALA A 129 -16.42 0.99 2.19
CA ALA A 129 -16.52 0.60 3.60
C ALA A 129 -15.81 1.60 4.53
N HIS A 130 -15.19 2.66 3.99
CA HIS A 130 -14.37 3.62 4.73
C HIS A 130 -13.28 2.95 5.57
N LYS A 131 -12.63 1.90 5.02
CA LYS A 131 -11.65 1.07 5.74
C LYS A 131 -10.31 1.09 5.04
N TRP A 132 -9.26 0.85 5.83
CA TRP A 132 -7.93 0.55 5.36
C TRP A 132 -7.42 -0.74 6.01
N GLN A 133 -6.42 -1.38 5.38
CA GLN A 133 -5.80 -2.62 5.83
C GLN A 133 -4.34 -2.64 5.41
N TYR A 134 -3.46 -2.98 6.36
CA TYR A 134 -2.06 -3.20 6.12
C TYR A 134 -1.72 -4.68 6.24
N PHE A 135 -1.03 -5.20 5.24
CA PHE A 135 -0.61 -6.58 5.13
C PHE A 135 0.90 -6.67 5.05
N ARG A 136 1.43 -7.64 5.74
CA ARG A 136 2.76 -8.19 5.54
C ARG A 136 2.62 -9.54 4.88
N ASP A 137 3.27 -9.74 3.74
CA ASP A 137 3.39 -11.03 3.07
C ASP A 137 4.83 -11.49 3.25
N PRO A 138 5.12 -12.36 4.24
CA PRO A 138 6.47 -12.76 4.58
C PRO A 138 7.05 -13.73 3.54
N LYS A 139 8.38 -13.76 3.40
CA LYS A 139 9.08 -14.72 2.56
C LYS A 139 8.73 -16.17 2.95
N GLY A 140 8.47 -17.00 1.97
CA GLY A 140 8.27 -18.44 2.18
C GLY A 140 6.96 -18.81 2.87
N ALA A 141 6.06 -17.86 3.13
CA ALA A 141 4.81 -18.12 3.82
C ALA A 141 3.64 -18.35 2.85
N ALA A 142 2.56 -18.92 3.38
CA ALA A 142 1.34 -19.25 2.64
C ALA A 142 0.44 -18.04 2.35
N GLY A 143 0.99 -16.82 2.20
CA GLY A 143 0.27 -15.64 1.77
C GLY A 143 0.21 -14.49 2.80
N PRO A 144 -0.47 -13.39 2.42
CA PRO A 144 -0.43 -12.14 3.17
C PRO A 144 -1.15 -12.25 4.51
N ARG A 145 -0.48 -11.78 5.57
CA ARG A 145 -1.03 -11.66 6.93
C ARG A 145 -1.50 -10.23 7.17
N LEU A 146 -2.73 -10.08 7.65
CA LEU A 146 -3.25 -8.80 8.11
C LEU A 146 -2.51 -8.39 9.41
N VAL A 147 -1.80 -7.28 9.35
CA VAL A 147 -1.05 -6.74 10.51
C VAL A 147 -1.90 -5.73 11.26
N SER A 148 -2.50 -4.78 10.53
CA SER A 148 -3.37 -3.78 11.12
C SER A 148 -4.48 -3.35 10.17
N ALA A 149 -5.55 -2.84 10.73
CA ALA A 149 -6.69 -2.33 9.98
C ALA A 149 -7.43 -1.26 10.79
N GLY A 150 -8.11 -0.39 10.09
CA GLY A 150 -8.94 0.63 10.70
C GLY A 150 -9.97 1.19 9.75
N SER A 151 -10.69 2.19 10.22
CA SER A 151 -11.70 2.90 9.45
C SER A 151 -11.71 4.38 9.77
N GLY A 152 -12.19 5.20 8.84
CA GLY A 152 -12.34 6.63 9.03
C GLY A 152 -12.91 7.31 7.81
N LYS A 153 -13.55 8.47 8.02
CA LYS A 153 -14.15 9.28 6.93
C LYS A 153 -13.09 9.84 5.97
N PHE A 154 -11.81 9.84 6.36
CA PHE A 154 -10.71 10.19 5.48
C PHE A 154 -10.56 9.23 4.31
N VAL A 155 -11.00 7.97 4.42
CA VAL A 155 -11.14 7.06 3.28
C VAL A 155 -12.44 7.42 2.55
N LYS A 156 -12.31 8.06 1.38
CA LYS A 156 -13.43 8.59 0.60
C LYS A 156 -14.12 7.46 -0.17
N ALA A 157 -15.44 7.42 -0.14
CA ALA A 157 -16.26 6.41 -0.84
C ALA A 157 -16.63 6.83 -2.26
N GLY A 158 -17.19 5.87 -3.01
CA GLY A 158 -17.67 6.06 -4.37
C GLY A 158 -16.55 6.30 -5.38
N SER A 159 -16.80 7.18 -6.32
CA SER A 159 -15.85 7.58 -7.37
C SER A 159 -14.83 8.64 -6.91
N LYS A 160 -14.88 9.05 -5.66
CA LYS A 160 -13.94 10.04 -5.13
C LYS A 160 -12.53 9.43 -5.05
N PRO A 161 -11.51 10.11 -5.60
CA PRO A 161 -10.15 9.59 -5.57
C PRO A 161 -9.60 9.57 -4.13
N ASN A 162 -8.81 8.53 -3.85
CA ASN A 162 -8.05 8.39 -2.63
C ASN A 162 -6.56 8.32 -2.98
N THR A 163 -5.74 9.07 -2.27
CA THR A 163 -4.29 8.92 -2.32
C THR A 163 -3.87 7.91 -1.27
N VAL A 164 -3.22 6.82 -1.71
CA VAL A 164 -2.69 5.78 -0.84
C VAL A 164 -1.18 5.76 -0.99
N ALA A 165 -0.47 5.89 0.11
CA ALA A 165 0.99 5.87 0.13
C ALA A 165 1.51 4.86 1.14
N ILE A 166 2.56 4.11 0.75
CA ILE A 166 3.31 3.21 1.61
C ILE A 166 4.80 3.38 1.35
N ARG A 167 5.60 3.30 2.39
CA ARG A 167 7.06 3.33 2.33
C ARG A 167 7.62 2.26 3.26
N ALA A 168 8.69 1.62 2.84
CA ALA A 168 9.48 0.71 3.64
C ALA A 168 10.94 1.11 3.51
N PHE A 169 11.65 1.19 4.63
CA PHE A 169 13.05 1.57 4.67
C PHE A 169 13.78 0.84 5.78
N SER A 170 15.05 0.57 5.54
CA SER A 170 15.93 -0.13 6.49
C SER A 170 16.32 0.80 7.62
N LEU A 171 16.22 0.31 8.85
CA LEU A 171 16.67 1.03 10.05
C LEU A 171 18.11 0.69 10.47
N GLY A 172 18.82 -0.06 9.62
CA GLY A 172 20.08 -0.72 10.00
C GLY A 172 19.82 -2.10 10.61
N GLY A 173 20.80 -2.99 10.50
CA GLY A 173 20.64 -4.40 10.92
C GLY A 173 19.52 -5.11 10.16
N ALA A 174 18.79 -5.96 10.87
CA ALA A 174 17.71 -6.78 10.31
C ALA A 174 16.31 -6.18 10.54
N SER A 175 16.17 -4.85 10.55
CA SER A 175 14.89 -4.19 10.82
C SER A 175 14.43 -3.28 9.69
N THR A 176 13.15 -3.34 9.38
CA THR A 176 12.48 -2.51 8.38
C THR A 176 11.39 -1.67 9.03
N SER A 177 11.44 -0.36 8.85
CA SER A 177 10.33 0.52 9.19
C SER A 177 9.36 0.58 8.01
N VAL A 178 8.07 0.46 8.30
CA VAL A 178 6.99 0.62 7.31
C VAL A 178 6.04 1.71 7.79
N ILE A 179 5.87 2.72 6.95
CA ILE A 179 4.92 3.80 7.17
C ILE A 179 3.91 3.86 6.04
N GLY A 180 2.67 4.22 6.35
CA GLY A 180 1.63 4.34 5.34
C GLY A 180 0.61 5.41 5.67
N SER A 181 0.06 6.01 4.64
CA SER A 181 -0.99 7.03 4.78
C SER A 181 -2.09 6.88 3.74
N VAL A 182 -3.26 7.40 4.09
CA VAL A 182 -4.40 7.52 3.19
C VAL A 182 -4.91 8.95 3.26
N ASN A 183 -4.94 9.63 2.12
CA ASN A 183 -5.33 11.04 1.99
C ASN A 183 -4.59 11.96 2.99
N GLY A 184 -3.28 11.71 3.18
CA GLY A 184 -2.44 12.46 4.12
C GLY A 184 -2.56 12.03 5.58
N THR A 185 -3.54 11.21 5.95
CA THR A 185 -3.66 10.68 7.31
C THR A 185 -2.76 9.46 7.48
N GLY A 186 -1.82 9.51 8.43
CA GLY A 186 -0.99 8.36 8.81
C GLY A 186 -1.83 7.22 9.38
N VAL A 187 -1.68 6.03 8.82
CA VAL A 187 -2.47 4.84 9.20
C VAL A 187 -1.60 3.64 9.55
N VAL A 188 -0.36 3.62 9.09
CA VAL A 188 0.63 2.58 9.39
C VAL A 188 1.88 3.23 9.94
N SER A 189 2.36 2.71 11.06
CA SER A 189 3.69 2.93 11.61
C SER A 189 4.10 1.64 12.27
N ALA A 190 4.96 0.87 11.63
CA ALA A 190 5.32 -0.47 12.07
C ALA A 190 6.81 -0.72 11.86
N THR A 191 7.42 -1.52 12.74
CA THR A 191 8.76 -2.05 12.56
C THR A 191 8.67 -3.56 12.39
N ASP A 192 9.26 -4.07 11.32
CA ASP A 192 9.42 -5.49 11.06
C ASP A 192 10.88 -5.87 11.35
N SER A 193 11.08 -6.78 12.31
CA SER A 193 12.38 -7.33 12.69
C SER A 193 12.44 -8.86 12.53
N GLY A 194 11.46 -9.45 11.86
CA GLY A 194 11.43 -10.88 11.59
C GLY A 194 12.50 -11.32 10.59
N ALA A 195 13.01 -12.53 10.72
CA ALA A 195 13.98 -13.10 9.76
C ALA A 195 13.38 -13.33 8.35
N ASP A 196 12.06 -13.39 8.25
CA ASP A 196 11.28 -13.59 7.04
C ASP A 196 10.77 -12.27 6.42
N GLN A 197 11.47 -11.14 6.68
CA GLN A 197 11.11 -9.85 6.12
C GLN A 197 11.07 -9.88 4.59
N PRO A 198 10.08 -9.19 3.98
CA PRO A 198 10.12 -8.89 2.57
C PRO A 198 11.35 -8.03 2.22
N ASP A 199 12.13 -8.49 1.25
CA ASP A 199 13.32 -7.80 0.74
C ASP A 199 13.28 -7.59 -0.77
N GLY A 200 12.10 -7.74 -1.36
CA GLY A 200 11.88 -7.54 -2.78
C GLY A 200 12.21 -6.10 -3.23
N ARG A 201 12.49 -5.96 -4.51
CA ARG A 201 12.91 -4.69 -5.13
C ARG A 201 11.83 -4.06 -6.00
N GLN A 202 10.61 -4.60 -5.95
CA GLN A 202 9.52 -4.16 -6.83
C GLN A 202 8.44 -3.44 -6.03
N THR A 203 7.78 -2.52 -6.69
CA THR A 203 6.54 -1.93 -6.22
C THR A 203 5.36 -2.54 -6.96
N VAL A 204 4.22 -2.63 -6.28
CA VAL A 204 3.02 -3.23 -6.85
C VAL A 204 1.78 -2.37 -6.62
N ILE A 205 0.84 -2.49 -7.54
CA ILE A 205 -0.54 -2.05 -7.37
C ILE A 205 -1.45 -3.28 -7.32
N THR A 206 -2.51 -3.21 -6.54
CA THR A 206 -3.45 -4.32 -6.40
C THR A 206 -4.90 -3.84 -6.38
N ALA A 207 -5.78 -4.63 -6.98
CA ALA A 207 -7.22 -4.42 -6.91
C ALA A 207 -7.92 -5.76 -6.71
N GLY A 208 -9.07 -5.75 -6.03
CA GLY A 208 -9.81 -6.97 -5.78
C GLY A 208 -11.07 -6.77 -4.96
N ALA A 209 -11.64 -7.90 -4.52
CA ALA A 209 -12.75 -7.90 -3.58
C ALA A 209 -12.65 -9.10 -2.64
N LYS A 210 -13.12 -8.95 -1.41
CA LYS A 210 -13.16 -10.02 -0.41
C LYS A 210 -14.29 -11.02 -0.67
N GLY A 211 -13.96 -12.30 -0.61
CA GLY A 211 -14.91 -13.42 -0.63
C GLY A 211 -14.89 -14.22 -1.93
N SER A 212 -15.35 -15.46 -1.86
CA SER A 212 -15.41 -16.38 -3.01
C SER A 212 -16.33 -15.84 -4.10
N GLY A 213 -15.89 -15.89 -5.34
CA GLY A 213 -16.64 -15.41 -6.50
C GLY A 213 -16.76 -13.88 -6.62
N ALA A 214 -16.10 -13.14 -5.74
CA ALA A 214 -16.34 -11.73 -5.52
C ALA A 214 -15.83 -10.80 -6.63
N GLY A 215 -14.91 -11.25 -7.49
CA GLY A 215 -14.18 -10.36 -8.38
C GLY A 215 -14.91 -9.89 -9.62
N THR A 216 -16.06 -10.45 -9.95
CA THR A 216 -16.71 -10.20 -11.24
C THR A 216 -17.17 -8.77 -11.41
N GLY A 217 -16.58 -8.07 -12.38
CA GLY A 217 -16.97 -6.70 -12.76
C GLY A 217 -16.38 -5.59 -11.90
N ILE A 218 -15.50 -5.87 -10.92
CA ILE A 218 -14.76 -4.84 -10.19
C ILE A 218 -13.63 -4.33 -11.06
N THR A 219 -13.45 -3.03 -11.06
CA THR A 219 -12.30 -2.35 -11.64
C THR A 219 -11.68 -1.44 -10.60
N GLY A 220 -10.41 -1.72 -10.24
CA GLY A 220 -9.57 -0.76 -9.55
C GLY A 220 -8.96 0.20 -10.56
N VAL A 221 -9.07 1.48 -10.33
CA VAL A 221 -8.52 2.51 -11.21
C VAL A 221 -7.38 3.21 -10.49
N PHE A 222 -6.24 3.35 -11.16
CA PHE A 222 -5.05 4.00 -10.65
C PHE A 222 -4.67 5.15 -11.58
N ASP A 223 -4.47 6.30 -10.97
CA ASP A 223 -4.00 7.52 -11.63
C ASP A 223 -2.86 8.10 -10.80
N ASN A 224 -1.91 8.78 -11.46
CA ASN A 224 -0.77 9.44 -10.82
C ASN A 224 0.01 8.52 -9.84
N VAL A 225 0.47 7.39 -10.34
CA VAL A 225 1.31 6.48 -9.55
C VAL A 225 2.76 6.96 -9.54
N LEU A 226 3.30 7.19 -8.33
CA LEU A 226 4.65 7.64 -8.09
C LEU A 226 5.44 6.57 -7.36
N VAL A 227 6.55 6.14 -7.92
CA VAL A 227 7.52 5.26 -7.28
C VAL A 227 8.69 6.10 -6.77
N GLN A 228 9.06 5.90 -5.52
CA GLN A 228 10.06 6.69 -4.81
C GLN A 228 11.12 5.78 -4.21
N VAL A 229 12.33 6.30 -4.09
CA VAL A 229 13.39 5.73 -3.25
C VAL A 229 13.75 6.72 -2.14
N PRO A 230 14.31 6.29 -1.03
CA PRO A 230 14.82 7.19 -0.02
C PRO A 230 15.87 8.11 -0.62
N ASN A 231 15.91 9.33 -0.16
CA ASN A 231 17.03 10.21 -0.43
C ASN A 231 18.23 9.71 0.41
N PRO A 232 19.37 9.35 -0.20
CA PRO A 232 20.53 8.89 0.54
C PRO A 232 21.31 10.00 1.24
N PHE A 233 20.88 11.27 1.06
CA PHE A 233 21.53 12.46 1.60
C PHE A 233 20.69 13.13 2.69
#